data_e9a0c84a18b4e102676ff7f5c979c4c2
#
_entry.id   e9a0c84a18b4e102676ff7f5c979c4c2
#
_cell.length_a   1.000
_cell.length_b   1.000
_cell.length_c   1.000
_cell.angle_alpha   90.00
_cell.angle_beta   90.00
_cell.angle_gamma   90.00
#
_symmetry.space_group_name_H-M   'P 1'
#
loop_
_entity.id
_entity.type
_entity.pdbx_description
1 polymer ?
#
loop_
_entity_poly.entity_id
_entity_poly.type
_entity_poly.pdbx_seq_one_letter_code
_entity_poly.pdbx_strand_id
1 'polypeptide(L)'
;MKIFCLPYAGGSSSVFAKWKTYMSRDIEIVAPELAGRGTRFNDEKYVSIQSAADDIYSIFLKKINRNEKFAIFGHSMGCFIVYELYRRIYAEPGLRKNLVHIFMSGNYAPHLNNVHQHHTEFYKMGNEGMKHELKRLGGVSDEVLDDPLFTKYFMPIIRSDYYITETYIPEKIVKFCCGCTVFNGVEDDLTEEDLTSWKKY
;
A
#
# COMPACT_ATOMS: atom_id res chain seq x y z
N MET A 1 20.95 1.04 5.22
CA MET A 1 19.80 1.75 4.61
C MET A 1 18.52 0.96 4.85
N LYS A 2 17.39 1.63 5.14
CA LYS A 2 16.09 0.96 5.32
C LYS A 2 15.19 1.14 4.13
N ILE A 3 14.36 0.13 3.84
CA ILE A 3 13.23 0.25 2.90
C ILE A 3 11.95 -0.06 3.68
N PHE A 4 11.07 0.92 3.79
CA PHE A 4 9.74 0.75 4.40
C PHE A 4 8.76 0.25 3.34
N CYS A 5 8.19 -0.93 3.57
CA CYS A 5 7.35 -1.63 2.59
C CYS A 5 5.90 -1.73 3.08
N LEU A 6 4.95 -1.31 2.24
CA LEU A 6 3.52 -1.34 2.53
C LEU A 6 2.78 -2.22 1.51
N PRO A 7 1.92 -3.15 1.99
CA PRO A 7 1.31 -4.18 1.16
C PRO A 7 0.04 -3.69 0.44
N TYR A 8 -0.48 -4.56 -0.40
CA TYR A 8 -1.79 -4.46 -1.06
C TYR A 8 -2.96 -4.66 -0.06
N ALA A 9 -4.19 -4.39 -0.51
CA ALA A 9 -5.42 -4.59 0.26
C ALA A 9 -5.57 -6.04 0.75
N GLY A 10 -5.79 -6.24 2.05
CA GLY A 10 -5.81 -7.56 2.69
C GLY A 10 -4.42 -8.14 2.99
N GLY A 11 -3.35 -7.59 2.44
CA GLY A 11 -1.97 -8.04 2.69
C GLY A 11 -1.48 -7.71 4.09
N SER A 12 -0.56 -8.51 4.62
CA SER A 12 0.13 -8.28 5.89
C SER A 12 1.61 -8.02 5.67
N SER A 13 2.33 -7.63 6.72
CA SER A 13 3.79 -7.46 6.70
C SER A 13 4.55 -8.72 6.24
N SER A 14 3.94 -9.89 6.39
CA SER A 14 4.54 -11.18 6.03
C SER A 14 4.80 -11.36 4.54
N VAL A 15 4.10 -10.61 3.66
CA VAL A 15 4.34 -10.67 2.20
C VAL A 15 5.76 -10.28 1.82
N PHE A 16 6.43 -9.48 2.66
CA PHE A 16 7.81 -9.05 2.47
C PHE A 16 8.85 -9.93 3.17
N ALA A 17 8.43 -10.99 3.88
CA ALA A 17 9.35 -11.80 4.68
C ALA A 17 10.50 -12.41 3.87
N LYS A 18 10.20 -12.87 2.64
CA LYS A 18 11.21 -13.45 1.75
C LYS A 18 12.15 -12.42 1.10
N TRP A 19 11.80 -11.13 1.10
CA TRP A 19 12.62 -10.12 0.43
C TRP A 19 14.02 -10.00 1.02
N LYS A 20 14.17 -10.26 2.32
CA LYS A 20 15.47 -10.27 2.99
C LYS A 20 16.49 -11.23 2.35
N THR A 21 16.01 -12.31 1.72
CA THR A 21 16.89 -13.31 1.09
C THR A 21 17.46 -12.83 -0.25
N TYR A 22 16.81 -11.84 -0.86
CA TYR A 22 17.19 -11.29 -2.16
C TYR A 22 17.88 -9.93 -2.08
N MET A 23 17.83 -9.27 -0.92
CA MET A 23 18.42 -7.97 -0.72
C MET A 23 19.87 -8.06 -0.25
N SER A 24 20.68 -7.05 -0.61
CA SER A 24 22.00 -6.86 -0.03
C SER A 24 21.91 -6.76 1.50
N ARG A 25 22.93 -7.25 2.20
CA ARG A 25 23.02 -7.19 3.67
C ARG A 25 22.96 -5.77 4.24
N ASP A 26 23.29 -4.76 3.42
CA ASP A 26 23.25 -3.35 3.80
C ASP A 26 21.84 -2.74 3.72
N ILE A 27 20.87 -3.51 3.24
CA ILE A 27 19.46 -3.09 3.11
C ILE A 27 18.60 -3.83 4.14
N GLU A 28 18.00 -3.09 5.04
CA GLU A 28 17.01 -3.59 6.00
C GLU A 28 15.59 -3.36 5.45
N ILE A 29 14.83 -4.43 5.29
CA ILE A 29 13.40 -4.37 4.98
C ILE A 29 12.62 -4.15 6.26
N VAL A 30 11.90 -3.05 6.34
CA VAL A 30 10.99 -2.70 7.44
C VAL A 30 9.57 -2.73 6.89
N ALA A 31 8.83 -3.77 7.23
CA ALA A 31 7.42 -3.90 6.85
C ALA A 31 6.56 -3.72 8.12
N PRO A 32 6.03 -2.52 8.37
CA PRO A 32 5.10 -2.32 9.48
C PRO A 32 3.82 -3.08 9.24
N GLU A 33 3.30 -3.72 10.29
CA GLU A 33 1.98 -4.36 10.21
C GLU A 33 0.88 -3.30 10.22
N LEU A 34 -0.07 -3.42 9.31
CA LEU A 34 -1.26 -2.57 9.27
C LEU A 34 -2.24 -2.99 10.36
N ALA A 35 -3.04 -2.07 10.87
CA ALA A 35 -4.05 -2.35 11.89
C ALA A 35 -5.11 -3.36 11.41
N GLY A 36 -5.68 -4.11 12.34
CA GLY A 36 -6.73 -5.10 12.09
C GLY A 36 -6.24 -6.44 11.54
N ARG A 37 -4.89 -6.69 11.49
CA ARG A 37 -4.33 -7.94 10.95
C ARG A 37 -3.03 -8.35 11.64
N GLY A 38 -2.63 -9.62 11.43
CA GLY A 38 -1.36 -10.17 11.93
C GLY A 38 -1.13 -9.87 13.40
N THR A 39 0.01 -9.29 13.74
CA THR A 39 0.36 -8.91 15.12
C THR A 39 -0.49 -7.77 15.70
N ARG A 40 -1.27 -7.09 14.84
CA ARG A 40 -2.16 -5.98 15.21
C ARG A 40 -3.64 -6.30 14.96
N PHE A 41 -4.00 -7.57 15.04
CA PHE A 41 -5.35 -8.07 14.72
C PHE A 41 -6.47 -7.38 15.52
N ASN A 42 -6.21 -7.03 16.77
CA ASN A 42 -7.18 -6.39 17.66
C ASN A 42 -7.25 -4.85 17.52
N ASP A 43 -6.37 -4.27 16.72
CA ASP A 43 -6.39 -2.83 16.47
C ASP A 43 -7.56 -2.49 15.54
N GLU A 44 -8.16 -1.32 15.72
CA GLU A 44 -9.24 -0.84 14.85
C GLU A 44 -8.74 -0.63 13.42
N LYS A 45 -9.54 -1.11 12.45
CA LYS A 45 -9.26 -0.92 11.03
C LYS A 45 -9.30 0.56 10.66
N TYR A 46 -8.52 0.93 9.67
CA TYR A 46 -8.47 2.31 9.20
C TYR A 46 -9.79 2.75 8.54
N VAL A 47 -10.10 4.02 8.70
CA VAL A 47 -11.28 4.66 8.09
C VAL A 47 -10.93 5.47 6.83
N SER A 48 -9.65 5.67 6.54
CA SER A 48 -9.13 6.37 5.35
C SER A 48 -7.66 6.03 5.10
N ILE A 49 -7.17 6.28 3.88
CA ILE A 49 -5.75 6.20 3.55
C ILE A 49 -4.93 7.16 4.41
N GLN A 50 -5.48 8.34 4.72
CA GLN A 50 -4.81 9.33 5.57
C GLN A 50 -4.61 8.78 6.99
N SER A 51 -5.63 8.15 7.58
CA SER A 51 -5.51 7.56 8.93
C SER A 51 -4.51 6.39 8.96
N ALA A 52 -4.46 5.58 7.89
CA ALA A 52 -3.44 4.55 7.74
C ALA A 52 -2.03 5.17 7.67
N ALA A 53 -1.86 6.24 6.89
CA ALA A 53 -0.57 6.91 6.77
C ALA A 53 -0.13 7.62 8.07
N ASP A 54 -1.06 8.14 8.89
CA ASP A 54 -0.75 8.72 10.21
C ASP A 54 -0.20 7.67 11.18
N ASP A 55 -0.85 6.51 11.23
CA ASP A 55 -0.40 5.39 12.04
C ASP A 55 0.98 4.88 11.57
N ILE A 56 1.13 4.64 10.26
CA ILE A 56 2.41 4.20 9.69
C ILE A 56 3.51 5.24 9.89
N TYR A 57 3.21 6.53 9.80
CA TYR A 57 4.17 7.59 10.10
C TYR A 57 4.64 7.54 11.55
N SER A 58 3.73 7.27 12.48
CA SER A 58 4.07 7.11 13.91
C SER A 58 5.01 5.90 14.13
N ILE A 59 4.77 4.79 13.42
CA ILE A 59 5.65 3.61 13.45
C ILE A 59 7.00 3.92 12.78
N PHE A 60 6.97 4.61 11.64
CA PHE A 60 8.15 5.04 10.90
C PHE A 60 9.10 5.86 11.78
N LEU A 61 8.58 6.86 12.50
CA LEU A 61 9.37 7.71 13.39
C LEU A 61 10.08 6.93 14.51
N LYS A 62 9.51 5.84 14.98
CA LYS A 62 10.12 4.95 15.98
C LYS A 62 11.20 4.04 15.40
N LYS A 63 11.20 3.82 14.08
CA LYS A 63 12.08 2.87 13.39
C LYS A 63 13.22 3.53 12.64
N ILE A 64 13.13 4.83 12.33
CA ILE A 64 14.13 5.57 11.56
C ILE A 64 15.05 6.38 12.47
N ASN A 65 16.35 6.37 12.17
CA ASN A 65 17.30 7.27 12.79
C ASN A 65 17.38 8.58 11.97
N ARG A 66 17.59 9.71 12.64
CA ARG A 66 17.56 11.06 12.00
C ARG A 66 18.50 11.24 10.81
N ASN A 67 19.61 10.51 10.75
CA ASN A 67 20.63 10.62 9.68
C ASN A 67 20.66 9.38 8.79
N GLU A 68 19.74 8.45 8.97
CA GLU A 68 19.69 7.21 8.20
C GLU A 68 19.00 7.42 6.85
N LYS A 69 19.67 7.04 5.77
CA LYS A 69 19.05 7.02 4.43
C LYS A 69 18.00 5.92 4.37
N PHE A 70 16.88 6.23 3.73
CA PHE A 70 15.79 5.28 3.56
C PHE A 70 15.07 5.45 2.22
N ALA A 71 14.39 4.40 1.82
CA ALA A 71 13.44 4.39 0.71
C ALA A 71 12.07 3.93 1.22
N ILE A 72 11.04 4.17 0.44
CA ILE A 72 9.67 3.72 0.73
C ILE A 72 9.13 2.96 -0.48
N PHE A 73 8.41 1.87 -0.23
CA PHE A 73 7.83 0.99 -1.24
C PHE A 73 6.36 0.77 -0.91
N GLY A 74 5.50 0.90 -1.92
CA GLY A 74 4.09 0.54 -1.83
C GLY A 74 3.67 -0.38 -2.98
N HIS A 75 2.81 -1.35 -2.69
CA HIS A 75 2.19 -2.19 -3.70
C HIS A 75 0.67 -2.04 -3.64
N SER A 76 0.03 -1.76 -4.78
CA SER A 76 -1.42 -1.56 -4.90
C SER A 76 -1.92 -0.50 -3.91
N MET A 77 -2.83 -0.82 -2.96
CA MET A 77 -3.24 0.09 -1.89
C MET A 77 -2.04 0.75 -1.18
N GLY A 78 -0.96 0.00 -0.99
CA GLY A 78 0.26 0.51 -0.37
C GLY A 78 0.85 1.72 -1.08
N CYS A 79 0.62 1.91 -2.38
CA CYS A 79 1.05 3.10 -3.12
C CYS A 79 0.38 4.37 -2.59
N PHE A 80 -0.91 4.31 -2.28
CA PHE A 80 -1.64 5.46 -1.75
C PHE A 80 -1.21 5.78 -0.30
N ILE A 81 -1.00 4.75 0.51
CA ILE A 81 -0.48 4.94 1.87
C ILE A 81 0.95 5.52 1.82
N VAL A 82 1.82 5.02 0.93
CA VAL A 82 3.17 5.55 0.71
C VAL A 82 3.13 7.00 0.25
N TYR A 83 2.22 7.37 -0.64
CA TYR A 83 2.07 8.75 -1.07
C TYR A 83 1.70 9.69 0.09
N GLU A 84 0.73 9.29 0.92
CA GLU A 84 0.35 10.05 2.11
C GLU A 84 1.45 10.06 3.18
N LEU A 85 2.19 8.96 3.36
CA LEU A 85 3.38 8.91 4.19
C LEU A 85 4.46 9.87 3.68
N TYR A 86 4.70 9.89 2.36
CA TYR A 86 5.61 10.83 1.73
C TYR A 86 5.24 12.30 2.02
N ARG A 87 3.96 12.66 1.96
CA ARG A 87 3.51 14.03 2.27
C ARG A 87 3.92 14.46 3.68
N ARG A 88 3.85 13.56 4.65
CA ARG A 88 4.29 13.79 6.05
C ARG A 88 5.80 13.93 6.15
N ILE A 89 6.53 13.03 5.50
CA ILE A 89 8.01 13.08 5.43
C ILE A 89 8.46 14.37 4.74
N TYR A 90 7.79 14.77 3.66
CA TYR A 90 8.12 15.98 2.91
C TYR A 90 8.00 17.27 3.75
N ALA A 91 7.04 17.31 4.65
CA ALA A 91 6.84 18.43 5.58
C ALA A 91 7.98 18.58 6.62
N GLU A 92 8.79 17.51 6.82
CA GLU A 92 9.89 17.46 7.79
C GLU A 92 11.26 17.54 7.08
N PRO A 93 11.90 18.73 7.01
CA PRO A 93 13.18 18.88 6.27
C PRO A 93 14.28 17.92 6.73
N GLY A 94 14.29 17.56 8.03
CA GLY A 94 15.24 16.63 8.61
C GLY A 94 15.09 15.19 8.12
N LEU A 95 13.88 14.78 7.77
CA LEU A 95 13.57 13.45 7.21
C LEU A 95 13.67 13.47 5.68
N ARG A 96 13.10 14.50 5.04
CA ARG A 96 13.06 14.64 3.58
C ARG A 96 14.43 14.48 2.92
N LYS A 97 15.48 15.07 3.48
CA LYS A 97 16.84 14.99 2.93
C LYS A 97 17.43 13.57 2.91
N ASN A 98 16.87 12.65 3.73
CA ASN A 98 17.34 11.28 3.87
C ASN A 98 16.52 10.28 3.05
N LEU A 99 15.36 10.69 2.51
CA LEU A 99 14.59 9.90 1.56
C LEU A 99 15.33 9.87 0.22
N VAL A 100 15.78 8.68 -0.17
CA VAL A 100 16.62 8.51 -1.37
C VAL A 100 15.85 8.01 -2.58
N HIS A 101 14.75 7.27 -2.37
CA HIS A 101 13.95 6.74 -3.48
C HIS A 101 12.54 6.35 -3.04
N ILE A 102 11.61 6.37 -3.98
CA ILE A 102 10.23 5.92 -3.83
C ILE A 102 9.97 4.83 -4.87
N PHE A 103 9.33 3.74 -4.44
CA PHE A 103 8.94 2.64 -5.32
C PHE A 103 7.42 2.50 -5.27
N MET A 104 6.77 2.56 -6.43
CA MET A 104 5.34 2.35 -6.61
C MET A 104 5.11 1.13 -7.49
N SER A 105 4.30 0.19 -7.04
CA SER A 105 4.10 -1.09 -7.69
C SER A 105 2.61 -1.41 -7.85
N GLY A 106 2.18 -1.72 -9.07
CA GLY A 106 0.83 -2.22 -9.37
C GLY A 106 -0.28 -1.24 -9.00
N ASN A 107 -0.10 0.06 -9.27
CA ASN A 107 -1.16 1.05 -9.12
C ASN A 107 -0.89 2.30 -9.97
N TYR A 108 -1.95 3.00 -10.33
CA TYR A 108 -1.94 4.32 -10.94
C TYR A 108 -1.70 5.42 -9.91
N ALA A 109 -1.40 6.63 -10.37
CA ALA A 109 -1.18 7.76 -9.47
C ALA A 109 -2.49 8.25 -8.82
N PRO A 110 -2.45 8.72 -7.55
CA PRO A 110 -3.62 8.97 -6.73
C PRO A 110 -4.68 9.91 -7.35
N HIS A 111 -4.26 10.87 -8.19
CA HIS A 111 -5.20 11.81 -8.82
C HIS A 111 -6.13 11.17 -9.86
N LEU A 112 -5.81 9.97 -10.33
CA LEU A 112 -6.68 9.20 -11.22
C LEU A 112 -7.72 8.36 -10.47
N ASN A 113 -7.62 8.27 -9.14
CA ASN A 113 -8.52 7.42 -8.39
C ASN A 113 -10.00 7.75 -8.64
N ASN A 114 -10.35 9.03 -8.76
CA ASN A 114 -11.71 9.45 -9.12
C ASN A 114 -12.17 8.97 -10.49
N VAL A 115 -11.26 8.78 -11.43
CA VAL A 115 -11.56 8.33 -12.80
C VAL A 115 -11.84 6.83 -12.78
N HIS A 116 -11.05 6.08 -12.02
CA HIS A 116 -11.16 4.63 -11.92
C HIS A 116 -12.27 4.16 -10.96
N GLN A 117 -12.68 4.99 -9.99
CA GLN A 117 -13.75 4.67 -9.03
C GLN A 117 -15.09 4.31 -9.68
N HIS A 118 -15.36 4.77 -10.91
CA HIS A 118 -16.66 4.55 -11.57
C HIS A 118 -16.85 3.13 -12.11
N HIS A 119 -15.83 2.27 -12.03
CA HIS A 119 -15.91 0.97 -12.69
C HIS A 119 -16.22 -0.21 -11.76
N THR A 120 -15.92 -0.15 -10.46
CA THR A 120 -16.20 -1.28 -9.56
C THR A 120 -16.09 -0.85 -8.10
N GLU A 121 -17.18 -0.84 -7.36
CA GLU A 121 -17.17 -0.59 -5.91
C GLU A 121 -17.06 -1.94 -5.18
N PHE A 122 -15.84 -2.53 -5.15
CA PHE A 122 -15.61 -3.84 -4.54
C PHE A 122 -16.07 -3.90 -3.09
N TYR A 123 -15.83 -2.84 -2.33
CA TYR A 123 -16.22 -2.80 -0.91
C TYR A 123 -17.73 -2.93 -0.70
N LYS A 124 -18.56 -2.61 -1.70
CA LYS A 124 -20.03 -2.76 -1.66
C LYS A 124 -20.53 -4.14 -2.08
N MET A 125 -19.68 -4.95 -2.71
CA MET A 125 -20.07 -6.28 -3.16
C MET A 125 -20.41 -7.20 -1.97
N GLY A 126 -21.34 -8.14 -2.18
CA GLY A 126 -21.53 -9.26 -1.27
C GLY A 126 -20.27 -10.16 -1.20
N ASN A 127 -20.21 -11.04 -0.21
CA ASN A 127 -19.04 -11.90 -0.02
C ASN A 127 -18.70 -12.74 -1.26
N GLU A 128 -19.71 -13.27 -1.94
CA GLU A 128 -19.50 -14.07 -3.16
C GLU A 128 -18.93 -13.26 -4.32
N GLY A 129 -19.40 -12.02 -4.52
CA GLY A 129 -18.83 -11.10 -5.51
C GLY A 129 -17.37 -10.77 -5.20
N MET A 130 -17.04 -10.51 -3.92
CA MET A 130 -15.66 -10.27 -3.51
C MET A 130 -14.77 -11.49 -3.71
N LYS A 131 -15.25 -12.70 -3.39
CA LYS A 131 -14.50 -13.94 -3.63
C LYS A 131 -14.20 -14.12 -5.12
N HIS A 132 -15.19 -13.90 -5.98
CA HIS A 132 -15.00 -13.98 -7.42
C HIS A 132 -13.89 -13.03 -7.90
N GLU A 133 -13.88 -11.79 -7.43
CA GLU A 133 -12.85 -10.82 -7.81
C GLU A 133 -11.48 -11.14 -7.23
N LEU A 134 -11.40 -11.60 -5.99
CA LEU A 134 -10.13 -12.05 -5.40
C LEU A 134 -9.54 -13.23 -6.18
N LYS A 135 -10.40 -14.14 -6.67
CA LYS A 135 -9.98 -15.23 -7.55
C LYS A 135 -9.46 -14.69 -8.90
N ARG A 136 -10.16 -13.74 -9.51
CA ARG A 136 -9.73 -13.11 -10.78
C ARG A 136 -8.36 -12.44 -10.64
N LEU A 137 -8.11 -11.77 -9.53
CA LEU A 137 -6.82 -11.14 -9.22
C LEU A 137 -5.70 -12.14 -8.90
N GLY A 138 -6.02 -13.44 -8.73
CA GLY A 138 -5.01 -14.49 -8.57
C GLY A 138 -4.28 -14.53 -7.23
N GLY A 139 -4.69 -13.70 -6.27
CA GLY A 139 -3.99 -13.56 -4.99
C GLY A 139 -4.34 -14.64 -3.94
N VAL A 140 -5.41 -15.41 -4.16
CA VAL A 140 -5.95 -16.38 -3.16
C VAL A 140 -6.44 -17.62 -3.89
N SER A 141 -6.08 -18.82 -3.39
CA SER A 141 -6.56 -20.08 -3.96
C SER A 141 -8.04 -20.35 -3.63
N ASP A 142 -8.71 -21.14 -4.47
CA ASP A 142 -10.12 -21.52 -4.26
C ASP A 142 -10.35 -22.15 -2.88
N GLU A 143 -9.44 -23.03 -2.44
CA GLU A 143 -9.52 -23.71 -1.15
C GLU A 143 -9.56 -22.71 0.02
N VAL A 144 -8.79 -21.63 -0.08
CA VAL A 144 -8.76 -20.58 0.95
C VAL A 144 -10.02 -19.72 0.89
N LEU A 145 -10.50 -19.37 -0.33
CA LEU A 145 -11.73 -18.59 -0.52
C LEU A 145 -12.97 -19.32 0.00
N ASP A 146 -12.99 -20.66 -0.08
CA ASP A 146 -14.09 -21.51 0.38
C ASP A 146 -14.05 -21.79 1.89
N ASP A 147 -12.93 -21.48 2.57
CA ASP A 147 -12.84 -21.65 4.02
C ASP A 147 -13.76 -20.63 4.74
N PRO A 148 -14.71 -21.10 5.59
CA PRO A 148 -15.54 -20.21 6.41
C PRO A 148 -14.75 -19.25 7.30
N LEU A 149 -13.55 -19.64 7.74
CA LEU A 149 -12.67 -18.80 8.55
C LEU A 149 -12.11 -17.63 7.73
N PHE A 150 -11.84 -17.83 6.44
CA PHE A 150 -11.46 -16.74 5.55
C PHE A 150 -12.56 -15.67 5.48
N THR A 151 -13.80 -16.11 5.23
CA THR A 151 -14.95 -15.20 5.17
C THR A 151 -15.18 -14.49 6.51
N LYS A 152 -14.96 -15.17 7.63
CA LYS A 152 -15.19 -14.62 8.96
C LYS A 152 -14.12 -13.58 9.37
N TYR A 153 -12.84 -13.86 9.10
CA TYR A 153 -11.73 -13.08 9.64
C TYR A 153 -11.04 -12.19 8.61
N PHE A 154 -10.87 -12.65 7.37
CA PHE A 154 -10.12 -11.91 6.36
C PHE A 154 -11.00 -11.03 5.47
N MET A 155 -12.20 -11.47 5.13
CA MET A 155 -13.09 -10.69 4.29
C MET A 155 -13.43 -9.31 4.88
N PRO A 156 -13.65 -9.12 6.20
CA PRO A 156 -13.85 -7.81 6.79
C PRO A 156 -12.63 -6.89 6.69
N ILE A 157 -11.41 -7.45 6.69
CA ILE A 157 -10.17 -6.69 6.53
C ILE A 157 -10.06 -6.22 5.08
N ILE A 158 -10.22 -7.14 4.14
CA ILE A 158 -10.16 -6.87 2.69
C ILE A 158 -11.19 -5.80 2.32
N ARG A 159 -12.43 -5.95 2.77
CA ARG A 159 -13.50 -4.97 2.52
C ARG A 159 -13.16 -3.58 3.05
N SER A 160 -12.60 -3.50 4.26
CA SER A 160 -12.16 -2.23 4.85
C SER A 160 -11.04 -1.59 4.03
N ASP A 161 -10.09 -2.38 3.58
CA ASP A 161 -8.97 -1.90 2.77
C ASP A 161 -9.43 -1.41 1.39
N TYR A 162 -10.34 -2.13 0.74
CA TYR A 162 -10.95 -1.66 -0.52
C TYR A 162 -11.76 -0.39 -0.30
N TYR A 163 -12.51 -0.28 0.80
CA TYR A 163 -13.24 0.94 1.12
C TYR A 163 -12.32 2.16 1.18
N ILE A 164 -11.24 2.11 1.96
CA ILE A 164 -10.33 3.25 2.09
C ILE A 164 -9.55 3.53 0.80
N THR A 165 -9.27 2.49 0.00
CA THR A 165 -8.58 2.61 -1.29
C THR A 165 -9.47 3.27 -2.33
N GLU A 166 -10.68 2.76 -2.50
CA GLU A 166 -11.62 3.22 -3.52
C GLU A 166 -12.20 4.59 -3.21
N THR A 167 -12.33 4.95 -1.93
CA THR A 167 -12.84 6.28 -1.52
C THR A 167 -11.74 7.33 -1.37
N TYR A 168 -10.46 6.96 -1.59
CA TYR A 168 -9.36 7.89 -1.42
C TYR A 168 -9.32 8.95 -2.51
N ILE A 169 -9.24 10.22 -2.09
CA ILE A 169 -9.02 11.38 -2.94
C ILE A 169 -7.85 12.18 -2.34
N PRO A 170 -6.77 12.41 -3.11
CA PRO A 170 -5.66 13.23 -2.63
C PRO A 170 -6.09 14.71 -2.56
N GLU A 171 -5.77 15.40 -1.47
CA GLU A 171 -6.08 16.83 -1.33
C GLU A 171 -5.35 17.68 -2.37
N LYS A 172 -4.10 17.36 -2.67
CA LYS A 172 -3.25 18.07 -3.62
C LYS A 172 -2.12 17.17 -4.11
N ILE A 173 -1.60 17.49 -5.28
CA ILE A 173 -0.39 16.85 -5.79
C ILE A 173 0.84 17.49 -5.14
N VAL A 174 1.68 16.67 -4.52
CA VAL A 174 2.98 17.04 -3.99
C VAL A 174 4.04 16.27 -4.77
N LYS A 175 4.91 17.00 -5.47
CA LYS A 175 5.97 16.40 -6.30
C LYS A 175 6.99 15.69 -5.43
N PHE A 176 7.46 14.55 -5.90
CA PHE A 176 8.54 13.82 -5.23
C PHE A 176 9.85 14.63 -5.29
N CYS A 177 10.56 14.64 -4.16
CA CYS A 177 11.85 15.32 -4.04
C CYS A 177 13.06 14.40 -4.32
N CYS A 178 12.79 13.15 -4.70
CA CYS A 178 13.79 12.12 -5.04
C CYS A 178 13.30 11.31 -6.25
N GLY A 179 14.13 10.38 -6.71
CA GLY A 179 13.74 9.46 -7.79
C GLY A 179 12.55 8.59 -7.39
N CYS A 180 11.70 8.29 -8.37
CA CYS A 180 10.61 7.34 -8.25
C CYS A 180 10.73 6.27 -9.33
N THR A 181 10.56 5.00 -8.94
CA THR A 181 10.44 3.89 -9.88
C THR A 181 9.04 3.29 -9.78
N VAL A 182 8.40 3.14 -10.94
CA VAL A 182 7.09 2.50 -11.06
C VAL A 182 7.27 1.11 -11.63
N PHE A 183 6.70 0.09 -10.95
CA PHE A 183 6.68 -1.29 -11.40
C PHE A 183 5.25 -1.71 -11.74
N ASN A 184 5.11 -2.51 -12.77
CA ASN A 184 3.84 -3.13 -13.12
C ASN A 184 4.08 -4.51 -13.71
N GLY A 185 3.14 -5.43 -13.51
CA GLY A 185 3.11 -6.70 -14.21
C GLY A 185 2.71 -6.49 -15.67
N VAL A 186 3.28 -7.27 -16.58
CA VAL A 186 2.91 -7.19 -18.02
C VAL A 186 1.49 -7.66 -18.29
N GLU A 187 0.91 -8.43 -17.39
CA GLU A 187 -0.47 -8.96 -17.47
C GLU A 187 -1.47 -8.18 -16.59
N ASP A 188 -1.00 -7.09 -15.93
CA ASP A 188 -1.89 -6.23 -15.12
C ASP A 188 -2.81 -5.39 -16.02
N ASP A 189 -4.01 -5.11 -15.53
CA ASP A 189 -5.03 -4.31 -16.22
C ASP A 189 -4.69 -2.80 -16.35
N LEU A 190 -3.55 -2.36 -15.80
CA LEU A 190 -3.12 -0.95 -15.86
C LEU A 190 -2.57 -0.59 -17.24
N THR A 191 -3.07 0.51 -17.76
CA THR A 191 -2.64 1.06 -19.06
C THR A 191 -1.30 1.80 -18.94
N GLU A 192 -0.65 2.08 -20.07
CA GLU A 192 0.55 2.94 -20.11
C GLU A 192 0.24 4.35 -19.59
N GLU A 193 -0.96 4.87 -19.84
CA GLU A 193 -1.41 6.17 -19.32
C GLU A 193 -1.48 6.16 -17.80
N ASP A 194 -2.01 5.10 -17.20
CA ASP A 194 -2.05 4.90 -15.75
C ASP A 194 -0.65 4.94 -15.13
N LEU A 195 0.28 4.23 -15.73
CA LEU A 195 1.68 4.18 -15.25
C LEU A 195 2.39 5.51 -15.42
N THR A 196 2.20 6.17 -16.56
CA THR A 196 2.82 7.48 -16.83
C THR A 196 2.20 8.61 -16.02
N SER A 197 1.01 8.41 -15.44
CA SER A 197 0.35 9.36 -14.55
C SER A 197 1.21 9.79 -13.35
N TRP A 198 2.11 8.91 -12.90
CA TRP A 198 3.08 9.19 -11.84
C TRP A 198 4.07 10.29 -12.19
N LYS A 199 4.25 10.65 -13.48
CA LYS A 199 5.12 11.77 -13.91
C LYS A 199 4.66 13.14 -13.40
N LYS A 200 3.42 13.24 -12.91
CA LYS A 200 2.91 14.48 -12.29
C LYS A 200 3.46 14.70 -10.87
N TYR A 201 4.02 13.65 -10.27
CA TYR A 201 4.53 13.64 -8.90
C TYR A 201 6.07 13.67 -8.89
#